data_b70892896641153a113fa43b5d697c03
#
_entry.id   b70892896641153a113fa43b5d697c03
#
_cell.length_a   1.000
_cell.length_b   1.000
_cell.length_c   1.000
_cell.angle_alpha   90.00
_cell.angle_beta   90.00
_cell.angle_gamma   90.00
#
_symmetry.space_group_name_H-M   'P 1'
#
loop_
_entity.id
_entity.type
_entity.pdbx_description
1 polymer ?
#
loop_
_entity_poly.entity_id
_entity_poly.type
_entity_poly.pdbx_seq_one_letter_code
_entity_poly.pdbx_strand_id
1 'polypeptide(L)'
;LFALGVRDRVFSILLWYIWACLFGRNPLISNPGLPYVGLLLFVHTFLPSAPYGSFDRRKEPDPNNGWRLPQELFVVVWILMAVGYTYSGYTKLISPSWVDGDAFAYVLNSPLARPSFARDILLWMPTSIIHLLTWGALAAEILFLPLSLFSRSRPMIWFNMLMMHLGLIMLINFADLSLGMVMLHLFTFNPAWVKRKESPQVDRVFYDGYCGLCHHAVRFLLAEDARDNANIAFRFAPLQSDLFVAAIPQDERAKLPDSMVVLTGDGETLLRSSAWLRILDRLGGVWRVLSIALRLVPRVVLDWGYDLVASVRGRLFKKQEDACPILPKELRARFDY
;
A
#
# COMPACT_ATOMS: atom_id res chain seq x y z
N LEU A 1 -19.36 -6.36 0.68
CA LEU A 1 -19.25 -6.96 -0.65
C LEU A 1 -18.22 -6.23 -1.51
N PHE A 2 -18.30 -4.89 -1.62
CA PHE A 2 -17.33 -4.09 -2.37
C PHE A 2 -15.89 -4.35 -1.91
N ALA A 3 -15.61 -4.23 -0.61
CA ALA A 3 -14.27 -4.47 -0.04
C ALA A 3 -13.75 -5.92 -0.25
N LEU A 4 -14.63 -6.86 -0.51
CA LEU A 4 -14.28 -8.24 -0.85
C LEU A 4 -14.09 -8.47 -2.36
N GLY A 5 -14.33 -7.45 -3.18
CA GLY A 5 -14.27 -7.57 -4.63
C GLY A 5 -15.36 -8.49 -5.21
N VAL A 6 -16.58 -8.46 -4.64
CA VAL A 6 -17.75 -9.14 -5.19
C VAL A 6 -18.50 -8.15 -6.06
N ARG A 7 -18.60 -8.41 -7.37
CA ARG A 7 -19.27 -7.52 -8.35
C ARG A 7 -18.88 -6.05 -8.10
N ASP A 8 -17.61 -5.81 -7.91
CA ASP A 8 -17.00 -4.56 -7.47
C ASP A 8 -17.51 -3.33 -8.22
N ARG A 9 -17.69 -3.42 -9.55
CA ARG A 9 -18.24 -2.34 -10.38
C ARG A 9 -19.68 -1.98 -10.00
N VAL A 10 -20.55 -2.96 -9.75
CA VAL A 10 -21.94 -2.72 -9.38
C VAL A 10 -22.00 -2.06 -8.00
N PHE A 11 -21.21 -2.60 -7.05
CA PHE A 11 -21.20 -2.05 -5.70
C PHE A 11 -20.52 -0.69 -5.62
N SER A 12 -19.56 -0.37 -6.48
CA SER A 12 -18.99 0.97 -6.53
C SER A 12 -20.01 2.02 -6.99
N ILE A 13 -20.84 1.71 -8.01
CA ILE A 13 -21.93 2.58 -8.49
C ILE A 13 -22.96 2.81 -7.36
N LEU A 14 -23.38 1.72 -6.69
CA LEU A 14 -24.35 1.83 -5.60
C LEU A 14 -23.80 2.65 -4.43
N LEU A 15 -22.54 2.41 -4.04
CA LEU A 15 -21.88 3.15 -2.98
C LEU A 15 -21.69 4.62 -3.36
N TRP A 16 -21.30 4.90 -4.60
CA TRP A 16 -21.19 6.27 -5.10
C TRP A 16 -22.54 7.00 -5.03
N TYR A 17 -23.62 6.37 -5.47
CA TYR A 17 -24.96 6.94 -5.40
C TYR A 17 -25.41 7.22 -3.95
N ILE A 18 -25.26 6.23 -3.06
CA ILE A 18 -25.55 6.38 -1.64
C ILE A 18 -24.71 7.51 -1.02
N TRP A 19 -23.41 7.56 -1.35
CA TRP A 19 -22.50 8.60 -0.90
C TRP A 19 -22.95 9.99 -1.34
N ALA A 20 -23.34 10.15 -2.61
CA ALA A 20 -23.84 11.41 -3.16
C ALA A 20 -25.13 11.86 -2.45
N CYS A 21 -26.06 10.94 -2.18
CA CYS A 21 -27.27 11.22 -1.44
C CYS A 21 -27.00 11.67 0.00
N LEU A 22 -26.08 10.98 0.70
CA LEU A 22 -25.70 11.32 2.08
C LEU A 22 -24.97 12.66 2.15
N PHE A 23 -24.08 12.92 1.22
CA PHE A 23 -23.34 14.18 1.13
C PHE A 23 -24.29 15.38 0.90
N GLY A 24 -25.29 15.22 0.02
CA GLY A 24 -26.27 16.25 -0.27
C GLY A 24 -27.30 16.50 0.85
N ARG A 25 -27.42 15.57 1.83
CA ARG A 25 -28.45 15.63 2.87
C ARG A 25 -28.21 16.70 3.92
N ASN A 26 -26.95 16.93 4.31
CA ASN A 26 -26.61 17.86 5.38
C ASN A 26 -25.37 18.68 5.03
N PRO A 27 -25.50 19.92 4.57
CA PRO A 27 -24.36 20.76 4.22
C PRO A 27 -23.48 21.12 5.41
N LEU A 28 -23.96 21.00 6.65
CA LEU A 28 -23.17 21.31 7.84
C LEU A 28 -22.01 20.33 8.11
N ILE A 29 -22.11 19.10 7.58
CA ILE A 29 -21.03 18.11 7.66
C ILE A 29 -20.10 18.14 6.44
N SER A 30 -20.39 19.03 5.49
CA SER A 30 -19.60 19.11 4.27
C SER A 30 -18.19 19.58 4.54
N ASN A 31 -17.23 18.86 4.01
CA ASN A 31 -15.82 19.21 4.02
C ASN A 31 -15.15 18.85 2.69
N PRO A 32 -14.01 19.43 2.34
CA PRO A 32 -13.33 19.18 1.06
C PRO A 32 -12.90 17.72 0.83
N GLY A 33 -12.75 16.90 1.86
CA GLY A 33 -12.36 15.50 1.72
C GLY A 33 -13.48 14.59 1.18
N LEU A 34 -14.73 14.89 1.51
CA LEU A 34 -15.88 14.06 1.15
C LEU A 34 -16.11 13.94 -0.36
N PRO A 35 -16.03 15.00 -1.18
CA PRO A 35 -16.13 14.90 -2.63
C PRO A 35 -15.08 13.98 -3.26
N TYR A 36 -13.85 13.92 -2.71
CA TYR A 36 -12.79 13.06 -3.22
C TYR A 36 -13.09 11.58 -2.99
N VAL A 37 -13.73 11.21 -1.88
CA VAL A 37 -14.20 9.83 -1.67
C VAL A 37 -15.26 9.46 -2.73
N GLY A 38 -16.22 10.35 -2.98
CA GLY A 38 -17.21 10.18 -4.04
C GLY A 38 -16.55 10.05 -5.42
N LEU A 39 -15.55 10.88 -5.71
CA LEU A 39 -14.78 10.82 -6.95
C LEU A 39 -14.08 9.46 -7.10
N LEU A 40 -13.43 8.95 -6.07
CA LEU A 40 -12.74 7.66 -6.11
C LEU A 40 -13.71 6.49 -6.32
N LEU A 41 -14.89 6.52 -5.68
CA LEU A 41 -15.94 5.54 -5.92
C LEU A 41 -16.44 5.58 -7.37
N PHE A 42 -16.60 6.78 -7.93
CA PHE A 42 -16.99 6.97 -9.32
C PHE A 42 -15.89 6.48 -10.28
N VAL A 43 -14.64 6.86 -10.06
CA VAL A 43 -13.48 6.40 -10.85
C VAL A 43 -13.38 4.87 -10.82
N HIS A 44 -13.69 4.23 -9.68
CA HIS A 44 -13.65 2.78 -9.56
C HIS A 44 -14.59 2.08 -10.56
N THR A 45 -15.68 2.71 -10.97
CA THR A 45 -16.61 2.14 -11.98
C THR A 45 -15.95 1.91 -13.33
N PHE A 46 -14.90 2.64 -13.65
CA PHE A 46 -14.15 2.55 -14.91
C PHE A 46 -12.91 1.65 -14.81
N LEU A 47 -12.57 1.18 -13.62
CA LEU A 47 -11.49 0.23 -13.46
C LEU A 47 -11.85 -1.14 -14.04
N PRO A 48 -10.89 -1.91 -14.56
CA PRO A 48 -11.10 -3.31 -14.86
C PRO A 48 -11.59 -4.04 -13.61
N SER A 49 -12.69 -4.77 -13.72
CA SER A 49 -13.28 -5.50 -12.60
C SER A 49 -12.40 -6.64 -12.13
N ALA A 50 -12.63 -7.09 -10.91
CA ALA A 50 -11.99 -8.24 -10.30
C ALA A 50 -10.44 -8.15 -10.29
N PRO A 51 -9.84 -7.19 -9.55
CA PRO A 51 -8.39 -7.14 -9.38
C PRO A 51 -7.90 -8.39 -8.62
N TYR A 52 -6.59 -8.61 -8.64
CA TYR A 52 -5.97 -9.68 -7.85
C TYR A 52 -6.40 -9.58 -6.37
N GLY A 53 -6.73 -10.73 -5.78
CA GLY A 53 -7.22 -10.81 -4.39
C GLY A 53 -8.74 -10.62 -4.23
N SER A 54 -9.46 -10.23 -5.29
CA SER A 54 -10.93 -10.15 -5.24
C SER A 54 -11.57 -11.52 -5.10
N PHE A 55 -12.74 -11.56 -4.43
CA PHE A 55 -13.49 -12.78 -4.25
C PHE A 55 -13.95 -13.39 -5.60
N ASP A 56 -14.34 -12.55 -6.54
CA ASP A 56 -14.76 -13.01 -7.86
C ASP A 56 -13.63 -13.68 -8.64
N ARG A 57 -12.38 -13.31 -8.35
CA ARG A 57 -11.20 -13.84 -9.02
C ARG A 57 -10.52 -15.01 -8.32
N ARG A 58 -11.03 -15.46 -7.18
CA ARG A 58 -10.39 -16.51 -6.36
C ARG A 58 -10.14 -17.82 -7.07
N LYS A 59 -10.89 -18.12 -8.15
CA LYS A 59 -10.79 -19.35 -8.94
C LYS A 59 -9.97 -19.20 -10.22
N GLU A 60 -9.54 -17.98 -10.57
CA GLU A 60 -8.77 -17.76 -11.79
C GLU A 60 -7.39 -18.42 -11.68
N PRO A 61 -6.96 -19.20 -12.69
CA PRO A 61 -5.66 -19.84 -12.67
C PRO A 61 -4.52 -18.82 -12.70
N ASP A 62 -4.61 -17.80 -13.55
CA ASP A 62 -3.63 -16.71 -13.61
C ASP A 62 -3.94 -15.67 -12.52
N PRO A 63 -3.07 -15.50 -11.53
CA PRO A 63 -3.31 -14.53 -10.45
C PRO A 63 -3.38 -13.09 -10.93
N ASN A 64 -2.67 -12.72 -11.98
CA ASN A 64 -2.67 -11.34 -12.51
C ASN A 64 -3.65 -11.17 -13.69
N ASN A 65 -3.77 -12.16 -14.58
CA ASN A 65 -4.64 -12.21 -15.77
C ASN A 65 -4.66 -10.89 -16.57
N GLY A 66 -3.49 -10.22 -16.67
CA GLY A 66 -3.37 -8.95 -17.40
C GLY A 66 -4.05 -7.75 -16.76
N TRP A 67 -4.50 -7.82 -15.48
CA TRP A 67 -5.09 -6.66 -14.82
C TRP A 67 -4.08 -5.53 -14.69
N ARG A 68 -4.46 -4.35 -15.16
CA ARG A 68 -3.65 -3.13 -15.07
C ARG A 68 -4.54 -1.95 -14.73
N LEU A 69 -4.04 -1.06 -13.89
CA LEU A 69 -4.67 0.24 -13.67
C LEU A 69 -4.58 1.05 -14.98
N PRO A 70 -5.73 1.52 -15.56
CA PRO A 70 -5.69 2.39 -16.74
C PRO A 70 -4.91 3.66 -16.44
N GLN A 71 -3.92 3.96 -17.29
CA GLN A 71 -3.04 5.12 -17.10
C GLN A 71 -3.83 6.43 -17.20
N GLU A 72 -4.84 6.46 -18.02
CA GLU A 72 -5.72 7.62 -18.22
C GLU A 72 -6.44 8.00 -16.92
N LEU A 73 -6.99 7.01 -16.22
CA LEU A 73 -7.66 7.25 -14.93
C LEU A 73 -6.69 7.74 -13.87
N PHE A 74 -5.49 7.15 -13.82
CA PHE A 74 -4.43 7.61 -12.93
C PHE A 74 -4.09 9.08 -13.20
N VAL A 75 -3.89 9.46 -14.46
CA VAL A 75 -3.54 10.83 -14.85
C VAL A 75 -4.66 11.81 -14.53
N VAL A 76 -5.92 11.44 -14.80
CA VAL A 76 -7.08 12.30 -14.49
C VAL A 76 -7.16 12.56 -12.98
N VAL A 77 -7.06 11.52 -12.17
CA VAL A 77 -7.12 11.68 -10.71
C VAL A 77 -5.93 12.50 -10.19
N TRP A 78 -4.74 12.32 -10.77
CA TRP A 78 -3.56 13.11 -10.44
C TRP A 78 -3.78 14.60 -10.76
N ILE A 79 -4.31 14.92 -11.93
CA ILE A 79 -4.60 16.30 -12.33
C ILE A 79 -5.62 16.93 -11.38
N LEU A 80 -6.71 16.23 -11.08
CA LEU A 80 -7.75 16.72 -10.17
C LEU A 80 -7.18 16.98 -8.76
N MET A 81 -6.31 16.12 -8.27
CA MET A 81 -5.61 16.30 -7.00
C MET A 81 -4.71 17.55 -7.05
N ALA A 82 -3.92 17.70 -8.12
CA ALA A 82 -2.99 18.81 -8.26
C ALA A 82 -3.70 20.17 -8.38
N VAL A 83 -4.75 20.22 -9.18
CA VAL A 83 -5.58 21.43 -9.32
C VAL A 83 -6.29 21.74 -8.00
N GLY A 84 -6.84 20.72 -7.34
CA GLY A 84 -7.53 20.88 -6.06
C GLY A 84 -6.65 21.48 -4.97
N TYR A 85 -5.43 20.98 -4.80
CA TYR A 85 -4.47 21.55 -3.85
C TYR A 85 -4.09 22.98 -4.19
N THR A 86 -3.68 23.22 -5.42
CA THR A 86 -3.25 24.57 -5.83
C THR A 86 -4.38 25.58 -5.72
N TYR A 87 -5.61 25.20 -6.08
CA TYR A 87 -6.77 26.06 -5.88
C TYR A 87 -7.05 26.33 -4.40
N SER A 88 -6.97 25.29 -3.55
CA SER A 88 -7.11 25.43 -2.10
C SER A 88 -6.08 26.41 -1.51
N GLY A 89 -4.81 26.27 -1.90
CA GLY A 89 -3.76 27.20 -1.48
C GLY A 89 -4.00 28.63 -1.98
N TYR A 90 -4.41 28.77 -3.24
CA TYR A 90 -4.72 30.09 -3.80
C TYR A 90 -5.86 30.81 -3.05
N THR A 91 -6.94 30.08 -2.72
CA THR A 91 -8.05 30.68 -1.96
C THR A 91 -7.67 31.07 -0.54
N LYS A 92 -6.67 30.44 0.04
CA LYS A 92 -6.14 30.81 1.39
C LYS A 92 -5.37 32.15 1.40
N LEU A 93 -4.86 32.61 0.25
CA LEU A 93 -4.15 33.89 0.15
C LEU A 93 -5.03 35.11 0.45
N ILE A 94 -6.36 35.00 0.37
CA ILE A 94 -7.28 36.05 0.77
C ILE A 94 -7.59 36.08 2.26
N SER A 95 -7.12 35.07 3.01
CA SER A 95 -7.34 34.96 4.46
C SER A 95 -6.14 35.51 5.25
N PRO A 96 -6.31 36.58 6.05
CA PRO A 96 -5.22 37.15 6.84
C PRO A 96 -4.52 36.11 7.70
N SER A 97 -5.26 35.22 8.35
CA SER A 97 -4.67 34.19 9.22
C SER A 97 -3.66 33.28 8.51
N TRP A 98 -3.84 33.01 7.22
CA TRP A 98 -2.88 32.23 6.44
C TRP A 98 -1.69 33.07 6.00
N VAL A 99 -1.93 34.33 5.60
CA VAL A 99 -0.88 35.24 5.16
C VAL A 99 0.01 35.64 6.31
N ASP A 100 -0.58 35.96 7.48
CA ASP A 100 0.13 36.34 8.70
C ASP A 100 0.82 35.14 9.39
N GLY A 101 0.46 33.90 9.02
CA GLY A 101 1.06 32.68 9.56
C GLY A 101 0.32 32.08 10.77
N ASP A 102 -0.80 32.67 11.20
CA ASP A 102 -1.50 32.31 12.44
C ASP A 102 -2.52 31.17 12.26
N ALA A 103 -2.84 30.75 11.04
CA ALA A 103 -3.92 29.80 10.78
C ALA A 103 -3.76 28.49 11.57
N PHE A 104 -2.55 27.95 11.66
CA PHE A 104 -2.30 26.73 12.40
C PHE A 104 -2.46 26.91 13.92
N ALA A 105 -2.07 28.07 14.46
CA ALA A 105 -2.31 28.42 15.85
C ALA A 105 -3.82 28.45 16.17
N TYR A 106 -4.62 29.05 15.29
CA TYR A 106 -6.08 29.05 15.45
C TYR A 106 -6.67 27.64 15.43
N VAL A 107 -6.18 26.77 14.54
CA VAL A 107 -6.62 25.36 14.49
C VAL A 107 -6.29 24.66 15.80
N LEU A 108 -5.07 24.77 16.30
CA LEU A 108 -4.62 24.12 17.55
C LEU A 108 -5.39 24.61 18.79
N ASN A 109 -5.88 25.85 18.80
CA ASN A 109 -6.65 26.43 19.90
C ASN A 109 -8.17 26.32 19.71
N SER A 110 -8.64 25.75 18.60
CA SER A 110 -10.06 25.60 18.31
C SER A 110 -10.63 24.30 18.93
N PRO A 111 -11.95 24.18 19.06
CA PRO A 111 -12.62 22.93 19.46
C PRO A 111 -12.40 21.78 18.47
N LEU A 112 -11.93 22.05 17.26
CA LEU A 112 -11.57 21.03 16.27
C LEU A 112 -10.31 20.29 16.66
N ALA A 113 -9.40 20.89 17.44
CA ALA A 113 -8.17 20.26 17.83
C ALA A 113 -8.41 19.13 18.83
N ARG A 114 -7.80 17.97 18.55
CA ARG A 114 -7.85 16.81 19.45
C ARG A 114 -6.94 17.07 20.65
N PRO A 115 -7.44 16.94 21.90
CA PRO A 115 -6.58 16.93 23.07
C PRO A 115 -5.59 15.76 22.97
N SER A 116 -4.31 16.07 22.79
CA SER A 116 -3.28 15.04 22.59
C SER A 116 -1.89 15.60 22.94
N PHE A 117 -0.99 14.71 23.32
CA PHE A 117 0.42 15.06 23.57
C PHE A 117 1.09 15.76 22.37
N ALA A 118 0.75 15.36 21.14
CA ALA A 118 1.27 16.01 19.94
C ALA A 118 0.80 17.48 19.82
N ARG A 119 -0.48 17.75 20.14
CA ARG A 119 -1.00 19.12 20.20
C ARG A 119 -0.29 19.94 21.27
N ASP A 120 -0.09 19.38 22.46
CA ASP A 120 0.52 20.09 23.57
C ASP A 120 1.97 20.46 23.27
N ILE A 121 2.73 19.58 22.63
CA ILE A 121 4.08 19.89 22.11
C ILE A 121 4.04 21.07 21.15
N LEU A 122 3.10 21.08 20.19
CA LEU A 122 2.99 22.15 19.21
C LEU A 122 2.62 23.49 19.86
N LEU A 123 1.73 23.49 20.85
CA LEU A 123 1.37 24.69 21.60
C LEU A 123 2.52 25.26 22.45
N TRP A 124 3.47 24.40 22.82
CA TRP A 124 4.68 24.82 23.57
C TRP A 124 5.78 25.38 22.65
N MET A 125 5.66 25.15 21.33
CA MET A 125 6.67 25.67 20.38
C MET A 125 6.61 27.19 20.24
N PRO A 126 7.75 27.83 19.91
CA PRO A 126 7.77 29.24 19.54
C PRO A 126 6.82 29.57 18.41
N THR A 127 6.17 30.72 18.46
CA THR A 127 5.23 31.22 17.45
C THR A 127 5.83 31.19 16.04
N SER A 128 7.13 31.48 15.90
CA SER A 128 7.85 31.44 14.64
C SER A 128 7.82 30.05 13.98
N ILE A 129 7.83 28.95 14.75
CA ILE A 129 7.70 27.59 14.23
C ILE A 129 6.28 27.36 13.74
N ILE A 130 5.27 27.84 14.45
CA ILE A 130 3.85 27.72 14.04
C ILE A 130 3.59 28.50 12.74
N HIS A 131 4.16 29.71 12.61
CA HIS A 131 4.09 30.48 11.36
C HIS A 131 4.77 29.72 10.22
N LEU A 132 5.96 29.15 10.45
CA LEU A 132 6.68 28.37 9.43
C LEU A 132 5.86 27.14 8.98
N LEU A 133 5.19 26.46 9.89
CA LEU A 133 4.31 25.32 9.55
C LEU A 133 3.10 25.78 8.73
N THR A 134 2.50 26.93 9.07
CA THR A 134 1.39 27.52 8.32
C THR A 134 1.82 27.88 6.90
N TRP A 135 2.91 28.62 6.75
CA TRP A 135 3.43 29.03 5.43
C TRP A 135 3.96 27.85 4.64
N GLY A 136 4.54 26.84 5.30
CA GLY A 136 4.98 25.60 4.67
C GLY A 136 3.81 24.83 4.06
N ALA A 137 2.70 24.72 4.79
CA ALA A 137 1.47 24.10 4.27
C ALA A 137 0.87 24.89 3.11
N LEU A 138 0.77 26.21 3.24
CA LEU A 138 0.28 27.11 2.19
C LEU A 138 1.14 27.03 0.92
N ALA A 139 2.47 27.09 1.08
CA ALA A 139 3.40 26.96 -0.04
C ALA A 139 3.31 25.60 -0.72
N ALA A 140 3.20 24.52 0.05
CA ALA A 140 3.05 23.17 -0.49
C ALA A 140 1.76 23.01 -1.32
N GLU A 141 0.64 23.58 -0.87
CA GLU A 141 -0.61 23.60 -1.62
C GLU A 141 -0.48 24.40 -2.93
N ILE A 142 0.01 25.65 -2.87
CA ILE A 142 0.15 26.51 -4.06
C ILE A 142 1.11 25.89 -5.07
N LEU A 143 2.21 25.33 -4.61
CA LEU A 143 3.26 24.79 -5.47
C LEU A 143 2.98 23.36 -5.92
N PHE A 144 1.87 22.73 -5.49
CA PHE A 144 1.62 21.33 -5.83
C PHE A 144 1.53 21.10 -7.34
N LEU A 145 0.69 21.87 -8.06
CA LEU A 145 0.56 21.74 -9.51
C LEU A 145 1.86 22.06 -10.24
N PRO A 146 2.52 23.23 -10.02
CA PRO A 146 3.79 23.52 -10.68
C PRO A 146 4.86 22.45 -10.45
N LEU A 147 5.05 21.99 -9.21
CA LEU A 147 6.03 20.96 -8.90
C LEU A 147 5.64 19.58 -9.45
N SER A 148 4.35 19.29 -9.58
CA SER A 148 3.88 18.04 -10.15
C SER A 148 4.15 17.88 -11.65
N LEU A 149 4.48 18.97 -12.34
CA LEU A 149 4.87 18.93 -13.76
C LEU A 149 6.25 18.25 -13.95
N PHE A 150 7.11 18.30 -12.95
CA PHE A 150 8.44 17.73 -13.04
C PHE A 150 8.49 16.35 -12.38
N SER A 151 8.98 15.35 -13.10
CA SER A 151 9.05 13.95 -12.62
C SER A 151 9.87 13.78 -11.34
N ARG A 152 10.91 14.61 -11.14
CA ARG A 152 11.79 14.54 -9.95
C ARG A 152 11.13 15.08 -8.69
N SER A 153 10.28 16.12 -8.78
CA SER A 153 9.61 16.73 -7.62
C SER A 153 8.29 16.06 -7.27
N ARG A 154 7.66 15.33 -8.20
CA ARG A 154 6.40 14.61 -7.94
C ARG A 154 6.38 13.78 -6.65
N PRO A 155 7.34 12.87 -6.41
CA PRO A 155 7.32 12.07 -5.19
C PRO A 155 7.50 12.92 -3.93
N MET A 156 8.29 13.99 -3.99
CA MET A 156 8.54 14.87 -2.84
C MET A 156 7.27 15.63 -2.44
N ILE A 157 6.61 16.30 -3.40
CA ILE A 157 5.40 17.08 -3.10
C ILE A 157 4.24 16.17 -2.69
N TRP A 158 4.11 15.01 -3.35
CA TRP A 158 3.12 14.00 -3.00
C TRP A 158 3.32 13.50 -1.56
N PHE A 159 4.55 13.14 -1.18
CA PHE A 159 4.88 12.66 0.16
C PHE A 159 4.67 13.75 1.22
N ASN A 160 5.09 14.99 0.93
CA ASN A 160 4.90 16.11 1.85
C ASN A 160 3.41 16.34 2.16
N MET A 161 2.55 16.32 1.14
CA MET A 161 1.11 16.49 1.33
C MET A 161 0.48 15.30 2.05
N LEU A 162 0.92 14.07 1.76
CA LEU A 162 0.49 12.89 2.53
C LEU A 162 0.84 13.03 4.00
N MET A 163 2.07 13.43 4.33
CA MET A 163 2.50 13.63 5.73
C MET A 163 1.69 14.73 6.41
N MET A 164 1.38 15.82 5.70
CA MET A 164 0.49 16.87 6.21
C MET A 164 -0.88 16.30 6.60
N HIS A 165 -1.51 15.51 5.74
CA HIS A 165 -2.81 14.90 6.05
C HIS A 165 -2.75 13.87 7.17
N LEU A 166 -1.70 13.07 7.24
CA LEU A 166 -1.50 12.14 8.37
C LEU A 166 -1.31 12.91 9.69
N GLY A 167 -0.58 14.01 9.67
CA GLY A 167 -0.46 14.93 10.82
C GLY A 167 -1.81 15.51 11.24
N LEU A 168 -2.61 15.96 10.29
CA LEU A 168 -3.95 16.48 10.57
C LEU A 168 -4.88 15.41 11.17
N ILE A 169 -4.83 14.15 10.72
CA ILE A 169 -5.61 13.04 11.32
C ILE A 169 -5.25 12.85 12.80
N MET A 170 -3.99 13.06 13.16
CA MET A 170 -3.55 12.98 14.57
C MET A 170 -3.97 14.16 15.41
N LEU A 171 -4.06 15.37 14.81
CA LEU A 171 -4.25 16.63 15.51
C LEU A 171 -5.69 17.11 15.58
N ILE A 172 -6.55 16.72 14.63
CA ILE A 172 -7.92 17.24 14.54
C ILE A 172 -8.95 16.12 14.71
N ASN A 173 -10.10 16.48 15.35
CA ASN A 173 -11.23 15.57 15.54
C ASN A 173 -11.99 15.27 14.23
N PHE A 174 -11.76 16.06 13.20
CA PHE A 174 -12.42 15.98 11.90
C PHE A 174 -11.59 15.17 10.88
N ALA A 175 -11.33 13.91 11.23
CA ALA A 175 -10.42 13.03 10.50
C ALA A 175 -10.89 12.72 9.06
N ASP A 176 -12.20 12.73 8.79
CA ASP A 176 -12.78 12.44 7.47
C ASP A 176 -12.32 13.40 6.37
N LEU A 177 -12.07 14.67 6.71
CA LEU A 177 -11.40 15.63 5.81
C LEU A 177 -10.10 15.04 5.23
N SER A 178 -9.22 14.58 6.11
CA SER A 178 -7.90 14.09 5.74
C SER A 178 -7.91 12.65 5.26
N LEU A 179 -8.84 11.80 5.71
CA LEU A 179 -8.96 10.42 5.22
C LEU A 179 -9.30 10.36 3.73
N GLY A 180 -10.20 11.21 3.24
CA GLY A 180 -10.50 11.31 1.81
C GLY A 180 -9.26 11.65 0.98
N MET A 181 -8.44 12.60 1.47
CA MET A 181 -7.20 12.99 0.82
C MET A 181 -6.12 11.89 0.90
N VAL A 182 -6.00 11.19 2.03
CA VAL A 182 -5.11 10.03 2.13
C VAL A 182 -5.49 8.93 1.14
N MET A 183 -6.78 8.63 0.99
CA MET A 183 -7.26 7.66 -0.02
C MET A 183 -6.86 8.11 -1.43
N LEU A 184 -7.00 9.41 -1.74
CA LEU A 184 -6.58 9.98 -3.03
C LEU A 184 -5.07 9.83 -3.25
N HIS A 185 -4.25 10.05 -2.21
CA HIS A 185 -2.80 9.83 -2.26
C HIS A 185 -2.48 8.35 -2.49
N LEU A 186 -3.15 7.42 -1.80
CA LEU A 186 -2.93 5.99 -2.02
C LEU A 186 -3.24 5.58 -3.47
N PHE A 187 -4.31 6.12 -4.06
CA PHE A 187 -4.65 5.87 -5.46
C PHE A 187 -3.61 6.44 -6.43
N THR A 188 -3.06 7.61 -6.11
CA THR A 188 -2.07 8.32 -6.96
C THR A 188 -0.62 7.93 -6.66
N PHE A 189 -0.38 6.98 -5.78
CA PHE A 189 0.95 6.44 -5.53
C PHE A 189 1.51 5.76 -6.79
N ASN A 190 2.72 6.18 -7.19
CA ASN A 190 3.41 5.51 -8.29
C ASN A 190 4.46 4.54 -7.72
N PRO A 191 4.28 3.21 -7.89
CA PRO A 191 5.22 2.21 -7.39
C PRO A 191 6.65 2.38 -7.92
N ALA A 192 6.83 3.00 -9.09
CA ALA A 192 8.15 3.25 -9.67
C ALA A 192 9.01 4.24 -8.86
N TRP A 193 8.42 5.02 -7.94
CA TRP A 193 9.17 5.88 -7.03
C TRP A 193 9.99 5.10 -6.00
N VAL A 194 9.56 3.89 -5.68
CA VAL A 194 10.26 3.02 -4.73
C VAL A 194 10.80 1.81 -5.48
N LYS A 195 12.05 1.93 -5.91
CA LYS A 195 12.73 0.86 -6.65
C LYS A 195 12.83 -0.40 -5.79
N ARG A 196 12.74 -1.56 -6.45
CA ARG A 196 13.04 -2.85 -5.80
C ARG A 196 14.51 -2.89 -5.36
N LYS A 197 14.82 -3.70 -4.36
CA LYS A 197 16.20 -4.02 -4.02
C LYS A 197 16.73 -4.97 -5.08
N GLU A 198 17.61 -4.47 -5.92
CA GLU A 198 18.23 -5.26 -6.97
C GLU A 198 19.18 -6.32 -6.38
N SER A 199 19.22 -7.48 -7.00
CA SER A 199 20.23 -8.50 -6.79
C SER A 199 20.51 -9.11 -8.17
N PRO A 200 21.76 -9.39 -8.51
CA PRO A 200 22.12 -9.97 -9.80
C PRO A 200 21.58 -11.40 -9.95
N GLN A 201 21.22 -12.02 -8.85
CA GLN A 201 20.77 -13.40 -8.82
C GLN A 201 19.31 -13.50 -8.38
N VAL A 202 18.63 -14.55 -8.85
CA VAL A 202 17.25 -14.87 -8.53
C VAL A 202 17.21 -15.57 -7.16
N ASP A 203 16.34 -15.10 -6.27
CA ASP A 203 16.10 -15.76 -4.99
C ASP A 203 15.16 -16.97 -5.19
N ARG A 204 15.40 -18.08 -4.49
CA ARG A 204 14.55 -19.26 -4.57
C ARG A 204 13.68 -19.38 -3.33
N VAL A 205 12.36 -19.49 -3.55
CA VAL A 205 11.35 -19.59 -2.50
C VAL A 205 10.91 -21.05 -2.39
N PHE A 206 11.25 -21.71 -1.29
CA PHE A 206 10.77 -23.04 -0.95
C PHE A 206 9.51 -22.93 -0.10
N TYR A 207 8.45 -23.59 -0.52
CA TYR A 207 7.14 -23.53 0.12
C TYR A 207 6.58 -24.93 0.40
N ASP A 208 5.72 -25.05 1.39
CA ASP A 208 5.02 -26.31 1.63
C ASP A 208 3.99 -26.54 0.53
N GLY A 209 4.26 -27.53 -0.33
CA GLY A 209 3.45 -27.88 -1.49
C GLY A 209 2.02 -28.35 -1.15
N TYR A 210 1.78 -28.81 0.07
CA TYR A 210 0.46 -29.28 0.51
C TYR A 210 -0.31 -28.24 1.34
N CYS A 211 0.26 -27.08 1.57
CA CYS A 211 -0.32 -26.01 2.37
C CYS A 211 -1.09 -24.99 1.52
N GLY A 212 -2.40 -24.89 1.68
CA GLY A 212 -3.21 -23.93 0.93
C GLY A 212 -2.80 -22.46 1.12
N LEU A 213 -2.38 -22.04 2.32
CA LEU A 213 -1.86 -20.70 2.55
C LEU A 213 -0.57 -20.45 1.77
N CYS A 214 0.32 -21.45 1.70
CA CYS A 214 1.57 -21.33 0.94
C CYS A 214 1.31 -21.21 -0.55
N HIS A 215 0.31 -21.91 -1.09
CA HIS A 215 -0.13 -21.72 -2.47
C HIS A 215 -0.65 -20.28 -2.72
N HIS A 216 -1.42 -19.72 -1.79
CA HIS A 216 -1.84 -18.30 -1.88
C HIS A 216 -0.66 -17.35 -1.86
N ALA A 217 0.32 -17.59 -0.99
CA ALA A 217 1.55 -16.79 -0.94
C ALA A 217 2.34 -16.86 -2.25
N VAL A 218 2.55 -18.05 -2.81
CA VAL A 218 3.21 -18.22 -4.12
C VAL A 218 2.44 -17.51 -5.24
N ARG A 219 1.11 -17.64 -5.27
CA ARG A 219 0.28 -16.91 -6.26
C ARG A 219 0.39 -15.40 -6.12
N PHE A 220 0.43 -14.90 -4.89
CA PHE A 220 0.68 -13.48 -4.62
C PHE A 220 2.04 -13.04 -5.17
N LEU A 221 3.11 -13.81 -4.91
CA LEU A 221 4.44 -13.48 -5.42
C LEU A 221 4.50 -13.51 -6.94
N LEU A 222 3.85 -14.47 -7.58
CA LEU A 222 3.75 -14.53 -9.03
C LEU A 222 3.02 -13.31 -9.61
N ALA A 223 1.92 -12.88 -8.98
CA ALA A 223 1.14 -11.73 -9.44
C ALA A 223 1.95 -10.42 -9.35
N GLU A 224 2.69 -10.24 -8.26
CA GLU A 224 3.43 -9.02 -8.00
C GLU A 224 4.78 -8.96 -8.74
N ASP A 225 5.46 -10.10 -8.92
CA ASP A 225 6.76 -10.20 -9.60
C ASP A 225 6.63 -10.29 -11.13
N ALA A 226 5.46 -10.63 -11.67
CA ALA A 226 5.21 -10.72 -13.11
C ALA A 226 5.12 -9.34 -13.81
N ARG A 227 5.21 -8.25 -13.07
CA ARG A 227 5.13 -6.88 -13.62
C ARG A 227 6.33 -6.52 -14.52
N ASP A 228 7.43 -7.24 -14.37
CA ASP A 228 8.63 -7.03 -15.18
C ASP A 228 9.19 -8.39 -15.65
N ASN A 229 8.74 -8.84 -16.80
CA ASN A 229 9.16 -10.12 -17.39
C ASN A 229 10.67 -10.19 -17.69
N ALA A 230 11.36 -9.05 -17.73
CA ALA A 230 12.79 -8.98 -18.01
C ALA A 230 13.67 -9.26 -16.76
N ASN A 231 13.12 -9.05 -15.56
CA ASN A 231 13.85 -9.13 -14.28
C ASN A 231 13.07 -9.93 -13.23
N ILE A 232 12.98 -11.23 -13.42
CA ILE A 232 12.36 -12.16 -12.46
C ILE A 232 13.16 -12.15 -11.16
N ALA A 233 12.49 -11.86 -10.02
CA ALA A 233 13.13 -11.86 -8.72
C ALA A 233 13.13 -13.21 -8.04
N PHE A 234 12.13 -14.09 -8.33
CA PHE A 234 11.92 -15.34 -7.61
C PHE A 234 11.72 -16.54 -8.54
N ARG A 235 12.25 -17.69 -8.11
CA ARG A 235 11.86 -19.01 -8.56
C ARG A 235 11.28 -19.80 -7.40
N PHE A 236 10.46 -20.80 -7.67
CA PHE A 236 9.70 -21.52 -6.65
C PHE A 236 10.00 -23.03 -6.71
N ALA A 237 10.09 -23.65 -5.55
CA ALA A 237 10.16 -25.10 -5.44
C ALA A 237 9.42 -25.58 -4.18
N PRO A 238 8.76 -26.75 -4.20
CA PRO A 238 8.22 -27.34 -2.99
C PRO A 238 9.34 -27.74 -2.00
N LEU A 239 9.07 -27.64 -0.70
CA LEU A 239 9.95 -28.19 0.37
C LEU A 239 10.12 -29.73 0.22
N GLN A 240 9.21 -30.38 -0.51
CA GLN A 240 9.23 -31.80 -0.79
C GLN A 240 10.08 -32.17 -2.03
N SER A 241 10.66 -31.18 -2.73
CA SER A 241 11.43 -31.43 -3.96
C SER A 241 12.87 -31.92 -3.68
N ASP A 242 13.42 -32.68 -4.63
CA ASP A 242 14.83 -33.08 -4.59
C ASP A 242 15.77 -31.88 -4.62
N LEU A 243 15.31 -30.78 -5.24
CA LEU A 243 16.07 -29.53 -5.27
C LEU A 243 16.26 -28.93 -3.87
N PHE A 244 15.24 -28.98 -3.00
CA PHE A 244 15.37 -28.54 -1.62
C PHE A 244 16.35 -29.39 -0.82
N VAL A 245 16.29 -30.72 -1.06
CA VAL A 245 17.21 -31.69 -0.45
C VAL A 245 18.66 -31.42 -0.86
N ALA A 246 18.88 -31.09 -2.13
CA ALA A 246 20.21 -30.79 -2.65
C ALA A 246 20.73 -29.40 -2.23
N ALA A 247 19.82 -28.43 -2.08
CA ALA A 247 20.18 -27.04 -1.79
C ALA A 247 20.53 -26.78 -0.30
N ILE A 248 19.94 -27.54 0.64
CA ILE A 248 20.09 -27.34 2.08
C ILE A 248 20.59 -28.65 2.75
N PRO A 249 21.73 -28.62 3.46
CA PRO A 249 22.28 -29.78 4.14
C PRO A 249 21.30 -30.41 5.15
N GLN A 250 21.40 -31.72 5.36
CA GLN A 250 20.47 -32.48 6.21
C GLN A 250 20.45 -31.99 7.66
N ASP A 251 21.58 -31.61 8.20
CA ASP A 251 21.75 -31.10 9.58
C ASP A 251 21.09 -29.71 9.74
N GLU A 252 21.07 -28.89 8.72
CA GLU A 252 20.36 -27.62 8.69
C GLU A 252 18.86 -27.84 8.51
N ARG A 253 18.44 -28.71 7.59
CA ARG A 253 17.01 -29.03 7.35
C ARG A 253 16.31 -29.55 8.61
N ALA A 254 16.98 -30.37 9.42
CA ALA A 254 16.43 -30.89 10.67
C ALA A 254 16.12 -29.80 11.71
N LYS A 255 16.74 -28.63 11.59
CA LYS A 255 16.57 -27.48 12.51
C LYS A 255 15.58 -26.44 11.98
N LEU A 256 15.15 -26.58 10.72
CA LEU A 256 14.23 -25.60 10.11
C LEU A 256 12.86 -25.66 10.79
N PRO A 257 12.29 -24.51 11.14
CA PRO A 257 10.91 -24.44 11.58
C PRO A 257 9.97 -24.77 10.41
N ASP A 258 8.73 -25.12 10.71
CA ASP A 258 7.66 -25.30 9.71
C ASP A 258 7.30 -23.95 9.06
N SER A 259 8.14 -23.49 8.16
CA SER A 259 8.04 -22.17 7.52
C SER A 259 8.45 -22.21 6.05
N MET A 260 8.02 -21.18 5.30
CA MET A 260 8.60 -20.88 4.00
C MET A 260 10.10 -20.55 4.16
N VAL A 261 10.92 -21.06 3.26
CA VAL A 261 12.37 -20.87 3.25
C VAL A 261 12.74 -20.07 1.99
N VAL A 262 13.52 -19.01 2.14
CA VAL A 262 14.08 -18.26 1.03
C VAL A 262 15.58 -18.46 0.99
N LEU A 263 16.06 -19.11 -0.07
CA LEU A 263 17.48 -19.17 -0.39
C LEU A 263 17.81 -17.98 -1.30
N THR A 264 18.59 -17.04 -0.79
CA THR A 264 18.99 -15.88 -1.57
C THR A 264 19.97 -16.29 -2.66
N GLY A 265 20.05 -15.49 -3.73
CA GLY A 265 21.04 -15.71 -4.77
C GLY A 265 22.49 -15.74 -4.26
N ASP A 266 22.75 -15.10 -3.11
CA ASP A 266 24.08 -15.05 -2.48
C ASP A 266 24.32 -16.28 -1.55
N GLY A 267 23.37 -17.23 -1.47
CA GLY A 267 23.47 -18.47 -0.70
C GLY A 267 23.03 -18.37 0.76
N GLU A 268 22.44 -17.24 1.21
CA GLU A 268 21.90 -17.10 2.56
C GLU A 268 20.53 -17.74 2.67
N THR A 269 20.30 -18.52 3.74
CA THR A 269 18.98 -19.12 4.04
C THR A 269 18.21 -18.22 4.99
N LEU A 270 17.07 -17.71 4.54
CA LEU A 270 16.19 -16.83 5.31
C LEU A 270 14.88 -17.54 5.68
N LEU A 271 14.41 -17.31 6.90
CA LEU A 271 13.27 -17.97 7.49
C LEU A 271 12.28 -16.96 8.08
N ARG A 272 11.02 -17.37 8.31
CA ARG A 272 10.00 -16.61 9.04
C ARG A 272 9.88 -15.16 8.54
N SER A 273 9.94 -14.19 9.46
CA SER A 273 9.83 -12.77 9.13
C SER A 273 10.98 -12.27 8.24
N SER A 274 12.18 -12.80 8.39
CA SER A 274 13.34 -12.42 7.56
C SER A 274 13.15 -12.80 6.09
N ALA A 275 12.55 -13.96 5.82
CA ALA A 275 12.19 -14.39 4.47
C ALA A 275 11.18 -13.42 3.83
N TRP A 276 10.13 -13.05 4.57
CA TRP A 276 9.13 -12.09 4.09
C TRP A 276 9.69 -10.69 3.89
N LEU A 277 10.51 -10.18 4.78
CA LEU A 277 11.17 -8.88 4.61
C LEU A 277 12.05 -8.85 3.34
N ARG A 278 12.79 -9.93 3.06
CA ARG A 278 13.55 -10.08 1.81
C ARG A 278 12.63 -10.08 0.59
N ILE A 279 11.55 -10.85 0.64
CA ILE A 279 10.55 -10.91 -0.44
C ILE A 279 9.97 -9.52 -0.72
N LEU A 280 9.51 -8.81 0.30
CA LEU A 280 8.93 -7.47 0.16
C LEU A 280 9.93 -6.46 -0.41
N ASP A 281 11.19 -6.51 0.01
CA ASP A 281 12.26 -5.68 -0.55
C ASP A 281 12.48 -5.94 -2.06
N ARG A 282 12.40 -7.20 -2.47
CA ARG A 282 12.60 -7.65 -3.86
C ARG A 282 11.41 -7.34 -4.76
N LEU A 283 10.19 -7.29 -4.22
CA LEU A 283 8.99 -6.87 -4.96
C LEU A 283 9.02 -5.36 -5.29
N GLY A 284 9.64 -4.53 -4.43
CA GLY A 284 9.68 -3.08 -4.64
C GLY A 284 8.34 -2.37 -4.40
N GLY A 285 8.23 -1.13 -4.85
CA GLY A 285 7.00 -0.34 -4.74
C GLY A 285 6.46 -0.27 -3.30
N VAL A 286 5.15 -0.41 -3.14
CA VAL A 286 4.48 -0.39 -1.83
C VAL A 286 4.98 -1.49 -0.89
N TRP A 287 5.37 -2.65 -1.43
CA TRP A 287 5.87 -3.77 -0.64
C TRP A 287 7.20 -3.45 0.04
N ARG A 288 8.09 -2.74 -0.66
CA ARG A 288 9.34 -2.27 -0.04
C ARG A 288 9.08 -1.20 1.03
N VAL A 289 8.10 -0.32 0.83
CA VAL A 289 7.69 0.62 1.89
C VAL A 289 7.22 -0.14 3.12
N LEU A 290 6.40 -1.19 2.92
CA LEU A 290 5.95 -2.06 4.00
C LEU A 290 7.13 -2.78 4.69
N SER A 291 8.10 -3.30 3.93
CA SER A 291 9.31 -3.90 4.49
C SER A 291 10.08 -2.93 5.40
N ILE A 292 10.27 -1.68 4.94
CA ILE A 292 10.94 -0.63 5.72
C ILE A 292 10.17 -0.34 7.02
N ALA A 293 8.85 -0.21 6.95
CA ALA A 293 8.01 0.02 8.12
C ALA A 293 8.06 -1.16 9.12
N LEU A 294 7.99 -2.41 8.61
CA LEU A 294 8.08 -3.60 9.45
C LEU A 294 9.43 -3.74 10.15
N ARG A 295 10.53 -3.23 9.57
CA ARG A 295 11.86 -3.23 10.22
C ARG A 295 11.94 -2.35 11.48
N LEU A 296 10.98 -1.44 11.68
CA LEU A 296 10.85 -0.67 12.93
C LEU A 296 10.32 -1.53 14.09
N VAL A 297 9.68 -2.67 13.78
CA VAL A 297 9.17 -3.62 14.76
C VAL A 297 10.29 -4.62 15.12
N PRO A 298 10.52 -4.91 16.40
CA PRO A 298 11.51 -5.90 16.82
C PRO A 298 11.27 -7.26 16.14
N ARG A 299 12.33 -7.90 15.65
CA ARG A 299 12.25 -9.20 14.95
C ARG A 299 11.50 -10.27 15.75
N VAL A 300 11.71 -10.31 17.06
CA VAL A 300 11.04 -11.27 17.94
C VAL A 300 9.51 -11.16 17.83
N VAL A 301 8.98 -9.94 17.73
CA VAL A 301 7.53 -9.69 17.57
C VAL A 301 7.05 -10.13 16.19
N LEU A 302 7.82 -9.85 15.15
CA LEU A 302 7.50 -10.29 13.78
C LEU A 302 7.52 -11.81 13.63
N ASP A 303 8.52 -12.47 14.24
CA ASP A 303 8.62 -13.92 14.22
C ASP A 303 7.50 -14.57 15.02
N TRP A 304 7.14 -14.02 16.18
CA TRP A 304 5.98 -14.48 16.95
C TRP A 304 4.68 -14.35 16.13
N GLY A 305 4.48 -13.23 15.45
CA GLY A 305 3.32 -13.03 14.54
C GLY A 305 3.31 -14.06 13.40
N TYR A 306 4.48 -14.36 12.82
CA TYR A 306 4.62 -15.40 11.81
C TYR A 306 4.23 -16.78 12.36
N ASP A 307 4.78 -17.16 13.52
CA ASP A 307 4.52 -18.47 14.15
C ASP A 307 3.05 -18.63 14.54
N LEU A 308 2.38 -17.53 14.96
CA LEU A 308 0.93 -17.52 15.19
C LEU A 308 0.14 -17.86 13.91
N VAL A 309 0.47 -17.21 12.79
CA VAL A 309 -0.16 -17.51 11.49
C VAL A 309 0.14 -18.96 11.07
N ALA A 310 1.38 -19.41 11.23
CA ALA A 310 1.78 -20.79 10.92
C ALA A 310 1.00 -21.82 11.74
N SER A 311 0.73 -21.55 13.02
CA SER A 311 -0.01 -22.47 13.91
C SER A 311 -1.47 -22.65 13.54
N VAL A 312 -2.11 -21.62 12.96
CA VAL A 312 -3.55 -21.64 12.59
C VAL A 312 -3.80 -21.95 11.12
N ARG A 313 -2.76 -21.90 10.25
CA ARG A 313 -2.90 -22.05 8.79
C ARG A 313 -3.57 -23.38 8.39
N GLY A 314 -3.24 -24.48 9.08
CA GLY A 314 -3.81 -25.80 8.78
C GLY A 314 -5.31 -25.92 9.11
N ARG A 315 -5.84 -25.04 9.99
CA ARG A 315 -7.28 -24.98 10.32
C ARG A 315 -8.04 -24.07 9.37
N LEU A 316 -7.43 -22.99 8.91
CA LEU A 316 -8.07 -21.96 8.07
C LEU A 316 -7.98 -22.26 6.58
N PHE A 317 -6.94 -22.96 6.14
CA PHE A 317 -6.70 -23.25 4.73
C PHE A 317 -6.69 -24.75 4.49
N LYS A 318 -7.50 -25.20 3.51
CA LYS A 318 -7.56 -26.62 3.14
C LYS A 318 -6.21 -27.10 2.64
N LYS A 319 -5.88 -28.36 2.97
CA LYS A 319 -4.74 -29.04 2.34
C LYS A 319 -4.97 -29.14 0.83
N GLN A 320 -3.89 -29.04 0.08
CA GLN A 320 -3.89 -29.21 -1.37
C GLN A 320 -3.50 -30.66 -1.68
N GLU A 321 -4.09 -31.23 -2.73
CA GLU A 321 -3.77 -32.60 -3.19
C GLU A 321 -2.47 -32.60 -4.00
N ASP A 322 -2.25 -31.53 -4.78
CA ASP A 322 -1.06 -31.34 -5.60
C ASP A 322 -0.07 -30.36 -4.97
N ALA A 323 1.20 -30.72 -4.98
CA ALA A 323 2.29 -29.88 -4.49
C ALA A 323 2.51 -28.61 -5.33
N CYS A 324 1.97 -28.54 -6.53
CA CYS A 324 2.07 -27.39 -7.43
C CYS A 324 0.72 -26.71 -7.62
N PRO A 325 0.63 -25.36 -7.50
CA PRO A 325 -0.59 -24.64 -7.83
C PRO A 325 -0.97 -24.82 -9.31
N ILE A 326 -2.27 -24.92 -9.63
CA ILE A 326 -2.75 -24.92 -11.01
C ILE A 326 -2.48 -23.54 -11.62
N LEU A 327 -1.56 -23.47 -12.58
CA LEU A 327 -1.07 -22.24 -13.19
C LEU A 327 -0.98 -22.38 -14.71
N PRO A 328 -1.05 -21.27 -15.48
CA PRO A 328 -0.70 -21.21 -16.90
C PRO A 328 0.74 -21.71 -17.17
N LYS A 329 0.97 -22.20 -18.39
CA LYS A 329 2.29 -22.75 -18.79
C LYS A 329 3.45 -21.77 -18.58
N GLU A 330 3.20 -20.49 -18.85
CA GLU A 330 4.17 -19.41 -18.75
C GLU A 330 4.66 -19.21 -17.31
N LEU A 331 3.75 -19.33 -16.34
CA LEU A 331 4.08 -19.23 -14.93
C LEU A 331 4.71 -20.50 -14.36
N ARG A 332 4.41 -21.67 -14.95
CA ARG A 332 5.04 -22.94 -14.56
C ARG A 332 6.54 -22.96 -14.83
N ALA A 333 7.02 -22.22 -15.83
CA ALA A 333 8.46 -22.09 -16.13
C ALA A 333 9.26 -21.47 -14.97
N ARG A 334 8.59 -20.88 -13.96
CA ARG A 334 9.20 -20.33 -12.76
C ARG A 334 9.34 -21.31 -11.61
N PHE A 335 8.86 -22.56 -11.80
CA PHE A 335 8.95 -23.62 -10.80
C PHE A 335 10.08 -24.57 -11.16
N ASP A 336 10.87 -24.90 -10.14
CA ASP A 336 11.92 -25.92 -10.19
C ASP A 336 11.40 -27.14 -9.43
N TYR A 337 11.45 -28.30 -10.08
CA TYR A 337 10.98 -29.57 -9.52
C TYR A 337 12.14 -30.51 -9.19
#